data_749ac0f816712facd2e7155a23c22bed
#
_entry.id   749ac0f816712facd2e7155a23c22bed
#
_cell.length_a   1.000
_cell.length_b   1.000
_cell.length_c   1.000
_cell.angle_alpha   90.00
_cell.angle_beta   90.00
_cell.angle_gamma   90.00
#
_symmetry.space_group_name_H-M   'P 1'
#
loop_
_entity.id
_entity.type
_entity.pdbx_description
1 polymer ?
#
loop_
_entity_poly.entity_id
_entity_poly.type
_entity_poly.pdbx_seq_one_letter_code
_entity_poly.pdbx_strand_id
1 'polypeptide(L)'
;MKISRIEHLGIAVKSIEEALPYYEQVLGFKCYNIETVEDQKVRTAFLKVGETKIELLEATSPESTIAKFIENRGEGIHHIAYKVEDGVANALAECEQKEIRTIDKAPRAGAEGLQIAFLHPKATRGVLTELCEE
;
A
#
# COMPACT_ATOMS: atom_id res chain seq x y z
N MET A 1 -0.49 14.21 -13.72
CA MET A 1 0.38 13.03 -13.48
C MET A 1 0.05 11.93 -14.47
N LYS A 2 0.97 11.03 -14.68
CA LYS A 2 0.78 9.91 -15.60
C LYS A 2 0.82 8.59 -14.84
N ILE A 3 -0.33 7.95 -14.72
CA ILE A 3 -0.46 6.66 -14.05
C ILE A 3 -0.39 5.56 -15.11
N SER A 4 0.50 4.58 -14.92
CA SER A 4 0.65 3.47 -15.88
C SER A 4 -0.12 2.22 -15.49
N ARG A 5 -0.30 1.98 -14.20
CA ARG A 5 -0.99 0.78 -13.73
C ARG A 5 -1.31 0.89 -12.24
N ILE A 6 -2.15 -0.02 -11.78
CA ILE A 6 -2.28 -0.29 -10.34
C ILE A 6 -1.03 -1.10 -9.97
N GLU A 7 -0.18 -0.54 -9.11
CA GLU A 7 1.05 -1.19 -8.68
C GLU A 7 0.73 -2.30 -7.68
N HIS A 8 -0.11 -2.00 -6.69
CA HIS A 8 -0.55 -3.01 -5.74
C HIS A 8 -1.84 -2.64 -5.03
N LEU A 9 -2.46 -3.65 -4.43
CA LEU A 9 -3.55 -3.50 -3.48
C LEU A 9 -3.01 -3.91 -2.12
N GLY A 10 -3.10 -3.03 -1.14
CA GLY A 10 -2.72 -3.34 0.23
C GLY A 10 -3.91 -3.88 1.00
N ILE A 11 -3.77 -5.08 1.54
CA ILE A 11 -4.84 -5.77 2.26
C ILE A 11 -4.39 -6.03 3.70
N ALA A 12 -5.12 -5.47 4.66
CA ALA A 12 -4.83 -5.65 6.07
C ALA A 12 -5.32 -7.02 6.54
N VAL A 13 -4.44 -7.80 7.14
CA VAL A 13 -4.76 -9.12 7.69
C VAL A 13 -4.24 -9.21 9.13
N LYS A 14 -4.91 -10.01 9.95
CA LYS A 14 -4.48 -10.24 11.32
C LYS A 14 -3.19 -11.06 11.38
N SER A 15 -3.06 -12.01 10.46
CA SER A 15 -1.89 -12.90 10.40
C SER A 15 -1.62 -13.29 8.96
N ILE A 16 -0.39 -13.06 8.50
CA ILE A 16 0.04 -13.48 7.17
C ILE A 16 -0.04 -15.00 7.04
N GLU A 17 0.43 -15.72 8.07
CA GLU A 17 0.41 -17.18 8.06
C GLU A 17 -1.00 -17.75 7.95
N GLU A 18 -1.98 -17.10 8.55
CA GLU A 18 -3.37 -17.54 8.47
C GLU A 18 -4.03 -17.14 7.14
N ALA A 19 -3.61 -16.04 6.55
CA ALA A 19 -4.20 -15.54 5.30
C ALA A 19 -3.63 -16.24 4.06
N LEU A 20 -2.35 -16.58 4.05
CA LEU A 20 -1.67 -17.15 2.89
C LEU A 20 -2.34 -18.40 2.31
N PRO A 21 -2.85 -19.36 3.10
CA PRO A 21 -3.50 -20.54 2.51
C PRO A 21 -4.65 -20.20 1.57
N TYR A 22 -5.44 -19.18 1.89
CA TYR A 22 -6.50 -18.74 0.99
C TYR A 22 -5.93 -18.24 -0.35
N TYR A 23 -4.94 -17.36 -0.29
CA TYR A 23 -4.36 -16.76 -1.51
C TYR A 23 -3.58 -17.80 -2.32
N GLU A 24 -2.84 -18.67 -1.68
CA GLU A 24 -1.99 -19.63 -2.38
C GLU A 24 -2.72 -20.91 -2.77
N GLN A 25 -3.50 -21.49 -1.86
CA GLN A 25 -4.14 -22.79 -2.10
C GLN A 25 -5.48 -22.68 -2.81
N VAL A 26 -6.25 -21.61 -2.53
CA VAL A 26 -7.57 -21.43 -3.15
C VAL A 26 -7.44 -20.62 -4.43
N LEU A 27 -6.79 -19.45 -4.39
CA LEU A 27 -6.66 -18.58 -5.55
C LEU A 27 -5.48 -18.93 -6.46
N GLY A 28 -4.53 -19.72 -5.98
CA GLY A 28 -3.39 -20.17 -6.78
C GLY A 28 -2.30 -19.13 -6.97
N PHE A 29 -2.29 -18.09 -6.16
CA PHE A 29 -1.21 -17.09 -6.21
C PHE A 29 0.01 -17.63 -5.50
N LYS A 30 1.15 -17.00 -5.73
CA LYS A 30 2.39 -17.41 -5.08
C LYS A 30 3.00 -16.23 -4.33
N CYS A 31 3.24 -16.42 -3.03
CA CYS A 31 3.98 -15.45 -2.25
C CYS A 31 5.45 -15.58 -2.60
N TYR A 32 6.05 -14.50 -3.08
CA TYR A 32 7.45 -14.54 -3.51
C TYR A 32 8.41 -13.90 -2.52
N ASN A 33 7.91 -13.15 -1.57
CA ASN A 33 8.74 -12.51 -0.55
C ASN A 33 7.90 -12.03 0.63
N ILE A 34 8.54 -11.92 1.79
CA ILE A 34 7.97 -11.30 2.97
C ILE A 34 9.03 -10.33 3.52
N GLU A 35 8.61 -9.10 3.79
CA GLU A 35 9.51 -8.03 4.23
C GLU A 35 8.91 -7.33 5.44
N THR A 36 9.76 -6.95 6.39
CA THR A 36 9.34 -6.11 7.52
C THR A 36 9.76 -4.67 7.26
N VAL A 37 8.81 -3.75 7.30
CA VAL A 37 9.07 -2.32 7.17
C VAL A 37 9.00 -1.72 8.58
N GLU A 38 10.17 -1.60 9.21
CA GLU A 38 10.29 -1.22 10.63
C GLU A 38 9.65 0.13 10.94
N ASP A 39 9.88 1.12 10.08
CA ASP A 39 9.36 2.47 10.29
C ASP A 39 7.83 2.50 10.34
N GLN A 40 7.18 1.63 9.58
CA GLN A 40 5.73 1.57 9.50
C GLN A 40 5.14 0.53 10.44
N LYS A 41 5.99 -0.24 11.12
CA LYS A 41 5.58 -1.30 12.05
C LYS A 41 4.65 -2.29 11.36
N VAL A 42 5.05 -2.73 10.16
CA VAL A 42 4.27 -3.63 9.34
C VAL A 42 5.16 -4.70 8.73
N ARG A 43 4.62 -5.91 8.62
CA ARG A 43 5.22 -7.03 7.92
C ARG A 43 4.35 -7.26 6.68
N THR A 44 4.99 -7.40 5.52
CA THR A 44 4.27 -7.43 4.25
C THR A 44 4.63 -8.70 3.47
N ALA A 45 3.60 -9.42 3.01
CA ALA A 45 3.77 -10.55 2.11
C ALA A 45 3.36 -10.12 0.70
N PHE A 46 4.19 -10.44 -0.29
CA PHE A 46 3.99 -10.01 -1.67
C PHE A 46 3.55 -11.18 -2.55
N LEU A 47 2.41 -10.99 -3.22
CA LEU A 47 1.88 -11.96 -4.18
C LEU A 47 1.68 -11.27 -5.51
N LYS A 48 2.11 -11.88 -6.60
CA LYS A 48 2.01 -11.28 -7.92
C LYS A 48 0.77 -11.78 -8.65
N VAL A 49 0.01 -10.84 -9.23
CA VAL A 49 -1.20 -11.14 -9.99
C VAL A 49 -1.12 -10.33 -11.29
N GLY A 50 -0.53 -10.94 -12.34
CA GLY A 50 -0.26 -10.21 -13.57
C GLY A 50 0.72 -9.07 -13.33
N GLU A 51 0.36 -7.85 -13.70
CA GLU A 51 1.18 -6.66 -13.48
C GLU A 51 0.98 -6.05 -12.10
N THR A 52 -0.04 -6.47 -11.37
CA THR A 52 -0.41 -5.93 -10.08
C THR A 52 0.04 -6.88 -8.97
N LYS A 53 0.43 -6.33 -7.83
CA LYS A 53 0.74 -7.14 -6.65
C LYS A 53 -0.38 -7.03 -5.63
N ILE A 54 -0.54 -8.07 -4.85
CA ILE A 54 -1.30 -8.01 -3.61
C ILE A 54 -0.28 -8.00 -2.49
N GLU A 55 -0.43 -7.06 -1.56
CA GLU A 55 0.42 -6.96 -0.39
C GLU A 55 -0.43 -7.22 0.85
N LEU A 56 -0.15 -8.32 1.52
CA LEU A 56 -0.81 -8.64 2.78
C LEU A 56 -0.06 -7.93 3.90
N LEU A 57 -0.76 -7.10 4.65
CA LEU A 57 -0.17 -6.22 5.66
C LEU A 57 -0.55 -6.69 7.05
N GLU A 58 0.45 -7.06 7.84
CA GLU A 58 0.27 -7.51 9.22
C GLU A 58 1.00 -6.54 10.14
N ALA A 59 0.31 -6.03 11.17
CA ALA A 59 0.91 -5.13 12.14
C ALA A 59 1.96 -5.85 12.99
N THR A 60 3.12 -5.21 13.21
CA THR A 60 4.13 -5.75 14.12
C THR A 60 4.02 -5.17 15.52
N SER A 61 3.15 -4.18 15.72
CA SER A 61 2.88 -3.59 17.03
C SER A 61 1.47 -2.99 17.06
N PRO A 62 0.88 -2.84 18.27
CA PRO A 62 -0.45 -2.22 18.40
C PRO A 62 -0.50 -0.76 17.92
N GLU A 63 0.64 -0.10 17.80
CA GLU A 63 0.73 1.30 17.38
C GLU A 63 0.72 1.45 15.85
N SER A 64 0.85 0.35 15.12
CA SER A 64 0.81 0.34 13.68
C SER A 64 -0.53 0.86 13.14
N THR A 65 -0.49 1.59 12.02
CA THR A 65 -1.72 2.02 11.35
C THR A 65 -2.56 0.84 10.91
N ILE A 66 -1.92 -0.29 10.59
CA ILE A 66 -2.64 -1.52 10.21
C ILE A 66 -3.38 -2.10 11.41
N ALA A 67 -2.77 -2.10 12.61
CA ALA A 67 -3.44 -2.57 13.81
C ALA A 67 -4.70 -1.73 14.10
N LYS A 68 -4.59 -0.42 13.95
CA LYS A 68 -5.71 0.49 14.16
C LYS A 68 -6.80 0.31 13.10
N PHE A 69 -6.40 0.08 11.86
CA PHE A 69 -7.34 -0.19 10.78
C PHE A 69 -8.17 -1.44 11.08
N ILE A 70 -7.51 -2.53 11.46
CA ILE A 70 -8.20 -3.80 11.76
C ILE A 70 -9.11 -3.64 12.99
N GLU A 71 -8.65 -2.93 14.01
CA GLU A 71 -9.47 -2.66 15.19
C GLU A 71 -10.75 -1.94 14.84
N ASN A 72 -10.68 -0.96 13.93
CA ASN A 72 -11.83 -0.14 13.56
C ASN A 72 -12.70 -0.71 12.46
N ARG A 73 -12.13 -1.47 11.53
CA ARG A 73 -12.84 -1.94 10.32
C ARG A 73 -12.74 -3.44 10.07
N GLY A 74 -11.90 -4.17 10.81
CA GLY A 74 -11.62 -5.57 10.52
C GLY A 74 -10.64 -5.73 9.37
N GLU A 75 -10.44 -6.96 8.92
CA GLU A 75 -9.58 -7.26 7.79
C GLU A 75 -10.22 -6.77 6.49
N GLY A 76 -9.40 -6.36 5.54
CA GLY A 76 -9.89 -5.93 4.23
C GLY A 76 -8.90 -5.04 3.50
N ILE A 77 -9.33 -4.49 2.38
CA ILE A 77 -8.49 -3.62 1.56
C ILE A 77 -8.18 -2.33 2.35
N HIS A 78 -6.89 -2.05 2.51
CA HIS A 78 -6.40 -0.88 3.23
C HIS A 78 -6.12 0.27 2.28
N HIS A 79 -5.48 0.01 1.13
CA HIS A 79 -5.16 1.07 0.18
C HIS A 79 -4.96 0.52 -1.23
N ILE A 80 -4.98 1.44 -2.19
CA ILE A 80 -4.66 1.17 -3.60
C ILE A 80 -3.44 2.02 -3.95
N ALA A 81 -2.43 1.42 -4.56
CA ALA A 81 -1.24 2.11 -5.02
C ALA A 81 -1.19 2.17 -6.54
N TYR A 82 -0.91 3.35 -7.06
CA TYR A 82 -0.75 3.59 -8.49
C TYR A 82 0.70 3.91 -8.80
N LYS A 83 1.20 3.34 -9.89
CA LYS A 83 2.54 3.67 -10.37
C LYS A 83 2.48 4.94 -11.20
N VAL A 84 3.26 5.95 -10.78
CA VAL A 84 3.37 7.22 -11.53
C VAL A 84 4.64 7.19 -12.36
N GLU A 85 4.49 7.46 -13.67
CA GLU A 85 5.61 7.37 -14.61
C GLU A 85 6.55 8.57 -14.52
N ASP A 86 6.01 9.74 -14.18
CA ASP A 86 6.78 10.98 -14.10
C ASP A 86 7.29 11.31 -12.71
N GLY A 87 7.23 10.34 -11.80
CA GLY A 87 7.80 10.43 -10.46
C GLY A 87 6.84 10.94 -9.40
N VAL A 88 7.05 10.47 -8.18
CA VAL A 88 6.19 10.81 -7.03
C VAL A 88 6.34 12.30 -6.66
N ALA A 89 7.56 12.84 -6.74
CA ALA A 89 7.78 14.27 -6.42
C ALA A 89 6.97 15.17 -7.36
N ASN A 90 6.96 14.86 -8.65
CA ASN A 90 6.18 15.61 -9.63
C ASN A 90 4.69 15.47 -9.39
N ALA A 91 4.24 14.27 -9.04
CA ALA A 91 2.84 14.02 -8.72
C ALA A 91 2.39 14.81 -7.48
N LEU A 92 3.23 14.89 -6.46
CA LEU A 92 2.93 15.68 -5.26
C LEU A 92 2.87 17.19 -5.59
N ALA A 93 3.76 17.67 -6.44
CA ALA A 93 3.72 19.07 -6.89
C ALA A 93 2.41 19.38 -7.61
N GLU A 94 1.95 18.45 -8.45
CA GLU A 94 0.66 18.60 -9.14
C GLU A 94 -0.50 18.60 -8.14
N CYS A 95 -0.47 17.74 -7.14
CA CYS A 95 -1.48 17.73 -6.08
C CYS A 95 -1.54 19.07 -5.37
N GLU A 96 -0.38 19.66 -5.05
CA GLU A 96 -0.33 20.96 -4.40
C GLU A 96 -0.95 22.05 -5.28
N GLN A 97 -0.62 22.08 -6.58
CA GLN A 97 -1.19 23.03 -7.52
C GLN A 97 -2.71 22.89 -7.65
N LYS A 98 -3.22 21.68 -7.56
CA LYS A 98 -4.65 21.38 -7.68
C LYS A 98 -5.38 21.38 -6.34
N GLU A 99 -4.68 21.74 -5.26
CA GLU A 99 -5.22 21.78 -3.91
C GLU A 99 -5.77 20.43 -3.44
N ILE A 100 -5.11 19.34 -3.84
CA ILE A 100 -5.40 17.99 -3.38
C ILE A 100 -4.59 17.73 -2.12
N ARG A 101 -5.28 17.43 -1.02
CA ARG A 101 -4.63 17.18 0.26
C ARG A 101 -3.83 15.88 0.23
N THR A 102 -2.57 15.94 0.67
CA THR A 102 -1.69 14.78 0.77
C THR A 102 -1.33 14.51 2.22
N ILE A 103 -1.06 13.24 2.56
CA ILE A 103 -0.51 12.88 3.86
C ILE A 103 0.98 13.18 3.87
N ASP A 104 1.69 12.73 2.83
CA ASP A 104 3.12 12.99 2.68
C ASP A 104 3.33 14.24 1.81
N LYS A 105 4.24 15.11 2.22
CA LYS A 105 4.60 16.32 1.45
C LYS A 105 5.80 16.09 0.55
N ALA A 106 6.53 15.02 0.78
CA ALA A 106 7.70 14.61 -0.02
C ALA A 106 7.72 13.09 -0.14
N PRO A 107 8.35 12.54 -1.18
CA PRO A 107 8.49 11.10 -1.30
C PRO A 107 9.24 10.50 -0.11
N ARG A 108 8.85 9.30 0.27
CA ARG A 108 9.57 8.53 1.30
C ARG A 108 9.73 7.09 0.85
N ALA A 109 10.61 6.36 1.54
CA ALA A 109 10.85 4.97 1.20
C ALA A 109 9.69 4.09 1.66
N GLY A 110 9.25 3.21 0.78
CA GLY A 110 8.25 2.18 1.07
C GLY A 110 8.83 0.80 0.91
N ALA A 111 7.95 -0.20 0.87
CA ALA A 111 8.34 -1.59 0.66
C ALA A 111 9.02 -1.76 -0.71
N GLU A 112 9.88 -2.76 -0.81
CA GLU A 112 10.63 -3.12 -2.01
C GLU A 112 11.50 -1.99 -2.58
N GLY A 113 11.88 -1.04 -1.75
CA GLY A 113 12.75 0.07 -2.16
C GLY A 113 12.08 1.12 -3.03
N LEU A 114 10.76 1.10 -3.14
CA LEU A 114 10.03 2.09 -3.92
C LEU A 114 9.98 3.42 -3.19
N GLN A 115 9.93 4.52 -3.97
CA GLN A 115 9.59 5.83 -3.43
C GLN A 115 8.08 5.96 -3.44
N ILE A 116 7.50 6.39 -2.31
CA ILE A 116 6.05 6.44 -2.15
C ILE A 116 5.58 7.76 -1.53
N ALA A 117 4.29 8.04 -1.70
CA ALA A 117 3.59 9.08 -0.96
C ALA A 117 2.11 8.74 -0.91
N PHE A 118 1.45 9.11 0.19
CA PHE A 118 0.01 8.88 0.35
C PHE A 118 -0.78 10.16 0.17
N LEU A 119 -1.91 10.05 -0.53
CA LEU A 119 -2.92 11.10 -0.61
C LEU A 119 -3.93 10.91 0.51
N HIS A 120 -4.47 12.01 1.02
CA HIS A 120 -5.41 11.94 2.13
C HIS A 120 -6.79 11.43 1.68
N PRO A 121 -7.42 10.49 2.41
CA PRO A 121 -8.72 9.94 2.00
C PRO A 121 -9.82 10.97 1.79
N LYS A 122 -9.77 12.11 2.46
CA LYS A 122 -10.75 13.18 2.24
C LYS A 122 -10.66 13.78 0.85
N ALA A 123 -9.48 13.70 0.21
CA ALA A 123 -9.30 14.21 -1.14
C ALA A 123 -9.55 13.13 -2.21
N THR A 124 -9.66 11.87 -1.81
CA THR A 124 -9.72 10.72 -2.72
C THR A 124 -11.03 9.93 -2.59
N ARG A 125 -12.06 10.57 -2.09
CA ARG A 125 -13.39 9.96 -1.92
C ARG A 125 -13.39 8.76 -0.96
N GLY A 126 -12.56 8.82 0.08
CA GLY A 126 -12.53 7.80 1.12
C GLY A 126 -11.61 6.62 0.84
N VAL A 127 -10.90 6.61 -0.29
CA VAL A 127 -9.98 5.53 -0.64
C VAL A 127 -8.56 6.00 -0.34
N LEU A 128 -7.90 5.40 0.65
CA LEU A 128 -6.50 5.69 0.91
C LEU A 128 -5.68 5.34 -0.33
N THR A 129 -5.03 6.33 -0.90
CA THR A 129 -4.37 6.21 -2.20
C THR A 129 -2.88 6.44 -2.06
N GLU A 130 -2.10 5.50 -2.54
CA GLU A 130 -0.64 5.59 -2.56
C GLU A 130 -0.16 5.86 -3.98
N LEU A 131 0.83 6.74 -4.12
CA LEU A 131 1.55 6.92 -5.37
C LEU A 131 2.93 6.32 -5.18
N CYS A 132 3.43 5.62 -6.19
CA CYS A 132 4.74 4.98 -6.09
C CYS A 132 5.51 5.06 -7.41
N GLU A 133 6.85 4.99 -7.30
CA GLU A 133 7.76 4.89 -8.43
C GLU A 133 8.90 3.95 -8.09
N GLU A 134 9.43 3.29 -9.09
CA GLU A 134 10.59 2.42 -8.96
C GLU A 134 11.90 3.20 -8.94
#